data_97dbafbfee3c996dd1647ecd5e2f2c72
#
_entry.id   97dbafbfee3c996dd1647ecd5e2f2c72
#
_cell.length_a   1.000
_cell.length_b   1.000
_cell.length_c   1.000
_cell.angle_alpha   90.00
_cell.angle_beta   90.00
_cell.angle_gamma   90.00
#
_symmetry.space_group_name_H-M   'P 1'
#
loop_
_entity.id
_entity.type
_entity.pdbx_description
1 polymer ?
#
loop_
_entity_poly.entity_id
_entity_poly.type
_entity_poly.pdbx_seq_one_letter_code
_entity_poly.pdbx_strand_id
1 'polypeptide(L)'
;LLDTSVTGLPTFRLSELQLNGNQKSELDFPLPANRRLGHLAERVVSELIKRSSNYNVLYENIQLIENKRTIGEIDFLIEDVSTKQVMHLELAYKFYLFDPEISTNTFNNWIGPNRNDSLREKLGKLKRKQLPLLYHECAAVKLSSISI
;
A
#
# COMPACT_ATOMS: atom_id res chain seq x y z
N LEU A 1 14.76 4.85 1.08
CA LEU A 1 13.64 3.95 1.40
C LEU A 1 13.54 3.82 2.91
N LEU A 2 12.35 4.09 3.46
CA LEU A 2 12.07 3.88 4.88
C LEU A 2 12.02 2.37 5.11
N ASP A 3 12.83 1.86 6.03
CA ASP A 3 12.83 0.46 6.39
C ASP A 3 12.00 0.21 7.69
N THR A 4 11.83 -1.05 8.05
CA THR A 4 11.06 -1.48 9.22
C THR A 4 11.61 -0.90 10.53
N SER A 5 12.92 -0.66 10.63
CA SER A 5 13.55 -0.08 11.82
C SER A 5 13.10 1.36 12.08
N VAL A 6 12.82 2.11 11.01
CA VAL A 6 12.36 3.51 11.08
C VAL A 6 10.85 3.60 11.22
N THR A 7 10.11 2.78 10.49
CA THR A 7 8.64 2.87 10.44
C THR A 7 7.95 2.10 11.56
N GLY A 8 8.61 1.07 12.11
CA GLY A 8 7.99 0.09 13.01
C GLY A 8 6.87 -0.73 12.34
N LEU A 9 6.86 -0.76 11.00
CA LEU A 9 5.93 -1.53 10.18
C LEU A 9 6.72 -2.42 9.22
N PRO A 10 6.28 -3.65 8.96
CA PRO A 10 6.87 -4.47 7.91
C PRO A 10 6.73 -3.75 6.56
N THR A 11 7.77 -3.83 5.75
CA THR A 11 7.82 -3.17 4.44
C THR A 11 7.99 -4.21 3.34
N PHE A 12 7.11 -4.15 2.35
CA PHE A 12 7.24 -4.94 1.13
C PHE A 12 8.25 -4.26 0.19
N ARG A 13 9.20 -5.02 -0.32
CA ARG A 13 10.23 -4.50 -1.22
C ARG A 13 9.94 -4.90 -2.66
N LEU A 14 9.73 -3.93 -3.53
CA LEU A 14 9.53 -4.19 -4.96
C LEU A 14 10.73 -4.91 -5.61
N SER A 15 11.93 -4.81 -5.01
CA SER A 15 13.12 -5.56 -5.45
C SER A 15 13.03 -7.07 -5.21
N GLU A 16 12.08 -7.54 -4.39
CA GLU A 16 11.83 -8.96 -4.15
C GLU A 16 10.97 -9.59 -5.26
N LEU A 17 10.36 -8.77 -6.12
CA LEU A 17 9.58 -9.27 -7.25
C LEU A 17 10.50 -9.93 -8.29
N GLN A 18 10.22 -11.19 -8.60
CA GLN A 18 10.89 -11.95 -9.65
C GLN A 18 10.21 -11.69 -10.99
N LEU A 19 10.67 -10.66 -11.69
CA LEU A 19 10.14 -10.30 -13.01
C LEU A 19 10.87 -11.09 -14.09
N ASN A 20 10.12 -11.75 -14.97
CA ASN A 20 10.69 -12.47 -16.12
C ASN A 20 11.40 -11.48 -17.06
N GLY A 21 12.59 -11.87 -17.57
CA GLY A 21 13.50 -10.98 -18.29
C GLY A 21 12.92 -10.25 -19.50
N ASN A 22 11.98 -10.86 -20.22
CA ASN A 22 11.29 -10.26 -21.37
C ASN A 22 10.20 -9.26 -20.98
N GLN A 23 9.80 -9.21 -19.71
CA GLN A 23 8.75 -8.30 -19.21
C GLN A 23 9.31 -6.99 -18.60
N LYS A 24 10.65 -6.87 -18.54
CA LYS A 24 11.30 -5.68 -17.98
C LYS A 24 11.25 -4.46 -18.91
N SER A 25 11.02 -4.65 -20.20
CA SER A 25 11.22 -3.59 -21.20
C SER A 25 9.99 -2.76 -21.53
N GLU A 26 8.77 -3.22 -21.22
CA GLU A 26 7.57 -2.49 -21.61
C GLU A 26 6.49 -2.54 -20.51
N LEU A 27 6.49 -1.54 -19.65
CA LEU A 27 5.30 -1.15 -18.91
C LEU A 27 4.36 -0.43 -19.88
N ASP A 28 3.90 -1.14 -20.91
CA ASP A 28 2.95 -0.59 -21.87
C ASP A 28 1.52 -0.75 -21.34
N PHE A 29 1.15 0.17 -20.48
CA PHE A 29 -0.24 0.36 -20.09
C PHE A 29 -0.59 1.84 -20.18
N PRO A 30 -1.77 2.18 -20.71
CA PRO A 30 -2.15 3.58 -20.88
C PRO A 30 -2.23 4.25 -19.51
N LEU A 31 -1.37 5.25 -19.31
CA LEU A 31 -1.42 6.12 -18.14
C LEU A 31 -2.47 7.22 -18.40
N PRO A 32 -3.61 7.21 -17.72
CA PRO A 32 -4.61 8.24 -17.91
C PRO A 32 -4.07 9.60 -17.45
N ALA A 33 -4.08 10.58 -18.35
CA ALA A 33 -3.43 11.88 -18.22
C ALA A 33 -3.88 12.74 -17.01
N ASN A 34 -5.01 12.44 -16.37
CA ASN A 34 -5.63 13.28 -15.34
C ASN A 34 -5.86 12.58 -13.99
N ARG A 35 -5.12 11.53 -13.65
CA ARG A 35 -5.28 10.86 -12.36
C ARG A 35 -4.28 11.37 -11.31
N ARG A 36 -4.71 11.32 -10.04
CA ARG A 36 -3.83 11.60 -8.90
C ARG A 36 -2.65 10.63 -8.89
N LEU A 37 -1.46 11.12 -8.59
CA LEU A 37 -0.21 10.32 -8.58
C LEU A 37 -0.31 9.08 -7.68
N GLY A 38 -1.11 9.11 -6.60
CA GLY A 38 -1.36 7.94 -5.76
C GLY A 38 -1.97 6.77 -6.55
N HIS A 39 -3.06 7.01 -7.28
CA HIS A 39 -3.68 5.97 -8.11
C HIS A 39 -2.78 5.45 -9.24
N LEU A 40 -1.89 6.32 -9.73
CA LEU A 40 -0.90 5.91 -10.71
C LEU A 40 0.13 4.95 -10.08
N ALA A 41 0.60 5.26 -8.87
CA ALA A 41 1.51 4.41 -8.13
C ALA A 41 0.88 3.06 -7.80
N GLU A 42 -0.39 3.03 -7.35
CA GLU A 42 -1.16 1.79 -7.11
C GLU A 42 -1.22 0.93 -8.38
N ARG A 43 -1.53 1.54 -9.53
CA ARG A 43 -1.58 0.81 -10.80
C ARG A 43 -0.23 0.25 -11.23
N VAL A 44 0.84 1.02 -11.09
CA VAL A 44 2.21 0.54 -11.39
C VAL A 44 2.57 -0.64 -10.49
N VAL A 45 2.30 -0.55 -9.19
CA VAL A 45 2.58 -1.63 -8.23
C VAL A 45 1.76 -2.88 -8.56
N SER A 46 0.47 -2.71 -8.86
CA SER A 46 -0.41 -3.80 -9.30
C SER A 46 0.19 -4.54 -10.51
N GLU A 47 0.55 -3.80 -11.57
CA GLU A 47 1.13 -4.38 -12.78
C GLU A 47 2.48 -5.09 -12.52
N LEU A 48 3.32 -4.54 -11.66
CA LEU A 48 4.58 -5.17 -11.28
C LEU A 48 4.35 -6.49 -10.54
N ILE A 49 3.40 -6.53 -9.59
CA ILE A 49 3.09 -7.75 -8.86
C ILE A 49 2.48 -8.80 -9.81
N LYS A 50 1.54 -8.42 -10.68
CA LYS A 50 0.92 -9.32 -11.67
C LYS A 50 1.92 -9.93 -12.65
N ARG A 51 3.02 -9.22 -12.92
CA ARG A 51 4.12 -9.71 -13.80
C ARG A 51 5.18 -10.51 -13.04
N SER A 52 5.11 -10.56 -11.72
CA SER A 52 6.05 -11.37 -10.94
C SER A 52 5.67 -12.84 -10.98
N SER A 53 6.67 -13.72 -10.89
CA SER A 53 6.45 -15.16 -10.80
C SER A 53 6.27 -15.66 -9.37
N ASN A 54 6.60 -14.82 -8.38
CA ASN A 54 6.60 -15.20 -6.97
C ASN A 54 5.42 -14.63 -6.15
N TYR A 55 4.62 -13.73 -6.74
CA TYR A 55 3.40 -13.21 -6.09
C TYR A 55 2.21 -13.18 -7.03
N ASN A 56 1.03 -13.46 -6.51
CA ASN A 56 -0.25 -13.27 -7.19
C ASN A 56 -1.02 -12.14 -6.54
N VAL A 57 -1.64 -11.26 -7.34
CA VAL A 57 -2.65 -10.34 -6.84
C VAL A 57 -3.97 -11.09 -6.74
N LEU A 58 -4.47 -11.29 -5.51
CA LEU A 58 -5.77 -11.90 -5.29
C LEU A 58 -6.89 -10.87 -5.48
N TYR A 59 -6.75 -9.70 -4.84
CA TYR A 59 -7.71 -8.61 -4.89
C TYR A 59 -7.04 -7.25 -4.79
N GLU A 60 -7.72 -6.25 -5.35
CA GLU A 60 -7.32 -4.84 -5.35
C GLU A 60 -8.52 -3.96 -4.96
N ASN A 61 -8.25 -2.87 -4.25
CA ASN A 61 -9.21 -1.80 -3.95
C ASN A 61 -10.51 -2.32 -3.30
N ILE A 62 -10.37 -3.14 -2.25
CA ILE A 62 -11.52 -3.69 -1.53
C ILE A 62 -12.08 -2.65 -0.59
N GLN A 63 -13.20 -2.03 -0.97
CA GLN A 63 -13.90 -1.13 -0.08
C GLN A 63 -14.69 -1.90 0.98
N LEU A 64 -14.47 -1.54 2.24
CA LEU A 64 -15.21 -2.05 3.38
C LEU A 64 -16.28 -1.04 3.77
N ILE A 65 -17.53 -1.51 3.77
CA ILE A 65 -18.72 -0.69 4.03
C ILE A 65 -19.44 -1.23 5.26
N GLU A 66 -19.68 -0.36 6.22
CA GLU A 66 -20.48 -0.64 7.40
C GLU A 66 -21.56 0.44 7.55
N ASN A 67 -22.80 0.02 7.79
CA ASN A 67 -23.94 0.93 7.94
C ASN A 67 -24.03 2.00 6.83
N LYS A 68 -23.83 1.59 5.56
CA LYS A 68 -23.82 2.44 4.36
C LYS A 68 -22.70 3.50 4.35
N ARG A 69 -21.67 3.35 5.18
CA ARG A 69 -20.50 4.23 5.19
C ARG A 69 -19.23 3.43 4.90
N THR A 70 -18.37 3.96 4.06
CA THR A 70 -17.04 3.37 3.84
C THR A 70 -16.20 3.58 5.09
N ILE A 71 -15.81 2.48 5.75
CA ILE A 71 -14.93 2.49 6.93
C ILE A 71 -13.45 2.47 6.55
N GLY A 72 -13.13 1.99 5.35
CA GLY A 72 -11.79 1.98 4.79
C GLY A 72 -11.72 1.17 3.49
N GLU A 73 -10.51 1.08 2.97
CA GLU A 73 -10.19 0.33 1.75
C GLU A 73 -8.91 -0.46 2.00
N ILE A 74 -8.87 -1.70 1.52
CA ILE A 74 -7.68 -2.54 1.46
C ILE A 74 -7.12 -2.37 0.06
N ASP A 75 -5.89 -1.85 -0.06
CA ASP A 75 -5.30 -1.57 -1.36
C ASP A 75 -5.03 -2.87 -2.14
N PHE A 76 -4.37 -3.84 -1.50
CA PHE A 76 -4.06 -5.13 -2.12
C PHE A 76 -4.15 -6.30 -1.13
N LEU A 77 -4.66 -7.43 -1.60
CA LEU A 77 -4.38 -8.75 -1.06
C LEU A 77 -3.56 -9.53 -2.06
N ILE A 78 -2.38 -9.97 -1.64
CA ILE A 78 -1.44 -10.71 -2.47
C ILE A 78 -1.12 -12.07 -1.84
N GLU A 79 -0.85 -13.07 -2.68
CA GLU A 79 -0.41 -14.40 -2.26
C GLU A 79 1.05 -14.61 -2.63
N ASP A 80 1.87 -15.05 -1.71
CA ASP A 80 3.17 -15.64 -2.03
C ASP A 80 2.96 -17.02 -2.66
N VAL A 81 3.43 -17.20 -3.89
CA VAL A 81 3.20 -18.41 -4.69
C VAL A 81 3.84 -19.64 -4.05
N SER A 82 4.97 -19.47 -3.36
CA SER A 82 5.75 -20.56 -2.78
C SER A 82 5.18 -21.03 -1.44
N THR A 83 4.80 -20.09 -0.57
CA THR A 83 4.32 -20.39 0.78
C THR A 83 2.80 -20.47 0.90
N LYS A 84 2.07 -19.99 -0.12
CA LYS A 84 0.62 -19.79 -0.12
C LYS A 84 0.12 -18.83 0.98
N GLN A 85 1.02 -18.03 1.51
CA GLN A 85 0.68 -17.03 2.51
C GLN A 85 0.00 -15.84 1.85
N VAL A 86 -1.16 -15.46 2.37
CA VAL A 86 -1.88 -14.24 1.96
C VAL A 86 -1.40 -13.06 2.79
N MET A 87 -1.09 -11.95 2.14
CA MET A 87 -0.60 -10.73 2.76
C MET A 87 -1.49 -9.54 2.39
N HIS A 88 -1.78 -8.69 3.37
CA HIS A 88 -2.37 -7.38 3.18
C HIS A 88 -1.26 -6.37 2.91
N LEU A 89 -1.30 -5.71 1.77
CA LEU A 89 -0.34 -4.69 1.36
C LEU A 89 -1.05 -3.34 1.20
N GLU A 90 -0.56 -2.33 1.93
CA GLU A 90 -1.01 -0.94 1.85
C GLU A 90 0.04 -0.09 1.15
N LEU A 91 -0.38 0.71 0.17
CA LEU A 91 0.49 1.62 -0.56
C LEU A 91 0.28 3.06 -0.12
N ALA A 92 1.35 3.72 0.32
CA ALA A 92 1.33 5.14 0.61
C ALA A 92 2.29 5.88 -0.32
N TYR A 93 1.76 6.66 -1.25
CA TYR A 93 2.53 7.57 -2.11
C TYR A 93 2.34 9.00 -1.62
N LYS A 94 3.36 9.53 -0.94
CA LYS A 94 3.34 10.85 -0.30
C LYS A 94 4.68 11.54 -0.41
N PHE A 95 4.65 12.86 -0.56
CA PHE A 95 5.83 13.72 -0.46
C PHE A 95 5.86 14.38 0.92
N TYR A 96 7.03 14.40 1.54
CA TYR A 96 7.28 15.11 2.78
C TYR A 96 8.52 15.98 2.64
N LEU A 97 8.47 17.16 3.24
CA LEU A 97 9.59 18.08 3.38
C LEU A 97 10.21 17.91 4.75
N PHE A 98 11.52 17.93 4.82
CA PHE A 98 12.22 17.87 6.09
C PHE A 98 12.41 19.29 6.65
N ASP A 99 11.86 19.55 7.84
CA ASP A 99 12.00 20.81 8.56
C ASP A 99 12.64 20.53 9.92
N PRO A 100 13.96 20.82 10.11
CA PRO A 100 14.71 20.47 11.32
C PRO A 100 14.27 21.24 12.55
N GLU A 101 13.51 22.33 12.38
CA GLU A 101 13.12 23.21 13.47
C GLU A 101 11.86 22.75 14.24
N ILE A 102 11.15 21.74 13.71
CA ILE A 102 9.91 21.28 14.32
C ILE A 102 10.18 20.51 15.62
N SER A 103 11.22 19.66 15.63
CA SER A 103 11.45 18.77 16.76
C SER A 103 12.92 18.30 16.82
N THR A 104 13.39 18.00 18.03
CA THR A 104 14.64 17.28 18.25
C THR A 104 14.60 15.84 17.77
N ASN A 105 13.40 15.26 17.65
CA ASN A 105 13.20 13.94 17.05
C ASN A 105 13.07 14.09 15.53
N THR A 106 14.08 13.68 14.81
CA THR A 106 14.20 13.75 13.34
C THR A 106 12.98 13.19 12.60
N PHE A 107 12.36 12.15 13.16
CA PHE A 107 11.18 11.51 12.55
C PHE A 107 9.93 12.42 12.50
N ASN A 108 9.81 13.36 13.45
CA ASN A 108 8.72 14.33 13.50
C ASN A 108 8.90 15.48 12.51
N ASN A 109 10.08 15.61 11.91
CA ASN A 109 10.47 16.73 11.06
C ASN A 109 10.02 16.56 9.60
N TRP A 110 9.41 15.42 9.26
CA TRP A 110 8.89 15.15 7.93
C TRP A 110 7.42 15.55 7.82
N ILE A 111 7.16 16.70 7.21
CA ILE A 111 5.83 17.30 7.08
C ILE A 111 5.37 17.36 5.63
N GLY A 112 4.07 17.24 5.41
CA GLY A 112 3.49 17.43 4.09
C GLY A 112 3.69 18.85 3.57
N PRO A 113 3.72 19.08 2.24
CA PRO A 113 3.98 20.39 1.65
C PRO A 113 3.02 21.50 2.12
N ASN A 114 1.79 21.13 2.42
CA ASN A 114 0.77 22.06 2.92
C ASN A 114 0.71 22.14 4.47
N ARG A 115 1.66 21.53 5.17
CA ARG A 115 1.73 21.46 6.66
C ARG A 115 0.50 20.85 7.33
N ASN A 116 -0.38 20.16 6.59
CA ASN A 116 -1.63 19.58 7.12
C ASN A 116 -1.49 18.12 7.55
N ASP A 117 -0.39 17.47 7.20
CA ASP A 117 -0.08 16.09 7.57
C ASP A 117 1.43 15.92 7.78
N SER A 118 1.80 14.84 8.45
CA SER A 118 3.20 14.46 8.69
C SER A 118 3.40 12.97 8.40
N LEU A 119 4.65 12.59 8.15
CA LEU A 119 5.04 11.19 7.99
C LEU A 119 4.63 10.35 9.21
N ARG A 120 4.85 10.89 10.43
CA ARG A 120 4.47 10.22 11.68
C ARG A 120 2.97 9.95 11.76
N GLU A 121 2.13 10.94 11.41
CA GLU A 121 0.68 10.78 11.40
C GLU A 121 0.23 9.76 10.36
N LYS A 122 0.82 9.80 9.16
CA LYS A 122 0.50 8.82 8.10
C LYS A 122 0.83 7.40 8.53
N LEU A 123 2.03 7.16 9.09
CA LEU A 123 2.41 5.83 9.58
C LEU A 123 1.56 5.39 10.77
N GLY A 124 1.23 6.33 11.68
CA GLY A 124 0.30 6.08 12.77
C GLY A 124 -1.10 5.66 12.27
N LYS A 125 -1.59 6.29 11.20
CA LYS A 125 -2.86 5.93 10.56
C LYS A 125 -2.81 4.56 9.91
N LEU A 126 -1.73 4.25 9.18
CA LEU A 126 -1.51 2.92 8.61
C LEU A 126 -1.57 1.85 9.69
N LYS A 127 -0.79 2.01 10.77
CA LYS A 127 -0.68 1.04 11.85
C LYS A 127 -1.98 0.84 12.62
N ARG A 128 -2.69 1.92 12.94
CA ARG A 128 -3.86 1.86 13.84
C ARG A 128 -5.21 1.74 13.13
N LYS A 129 -5.28 2.09 11.83
CA LYS A 129 -6.55 2.13 11.09
C LYS A 129 -6.55 1.27 9.85
N GLN A 130 -5.56 1.38 8.96
CA GLN A 130 -5.60 0.71 7.66
C GLN A 130 -5.23 -0.77 7.76
N LEU A 131 -4.06 -1.11 8.29
CA LEU A 131 -3.65 -2.52 8.43
C LEU A 131 -4.62 -3.38 9.27
N PRO A 132 -5.22 -2.87 10.38
CA PRO A 132 -6.22 -3.63 11.12
C PRO A 132 -7.54 -3.89 10.38
N LEU A 133 -7.81 -3.19 9.27
CA LEU A 133 -9.04 -3.42 8.49
C LEU A 133 -9.20 -4.87 8.03
N LEU A 134 -8.11 -5.57 7.76
CA LEU A 134 -8.16 -6.99 7.39
C LEU A 134 -8.86 -7.87 8.45
N TYR A 135 -8.75 -7.48 9.74
CA TYR A 135 -9.32 -8.22 10.88
C TYR A 135 -10.70 -7.68 11.29
N HIS A 136 -11.25 -6.72 10.56
CA HIS A 136 -12.58 -6.19 10.83
C HIS A 136 -13.66 -7.17 10.35
N GLU A 137 -14.79 -7.28 11.07
CA GLU A 137 -15.89 -8.20 10.71
C GLU A 137 -16.38 -8.00 9.27
N CYS A 138 -16.48 -6.74 8.82
CA CYS A 138 -16.85 -6.42 7.44
C CYS A 138 -15.87 -6.97 6.40
N ALA A 139 -14.58 -7.08 6.75
CA ALA A 139 -13.58 -7.69 5.87
C ALA A 139 -13.83 -9.19 5.76
N ALA A 140 -14.07 -9.89 6.87
CA ALA A 140 -14.37 -11.32 6.87
C ALA A 140 -15.59 -11.64 6.00
N VAL A 141 -16.68 -10.87 6.17
CA VAL A 141 -17.90 -11.02 5.35
C VAL A 141 -17.62 -10.75 3.87
N LYS A 142 -16.88 -9.70 3.57
CA LYS A 142 -16.54 -9.35 2.18
C LYS A 142 -15.66 -10.40 1.53
N LEU A 143 -14.62 -10.87 2.23
CA LEU A 143 -13.67 -11.87 1.73
C LEU A 143 -14.34 -13.24 1.55
N SER A 144 -15.20 -13.68 2.47
CA SER A 144 -15.97 -14.92 2.31
C SER A 144 -16.91 -14.87 1.10
N SER A 145 -17.46 -13.69 0.77
CA SER A 145 -18.31 -13.52 -0.42
C SER A 145 -17.53 -13.60 -1.75
N ILE A 146 -16.21 -13.52 -1.69
CA ILE A 146 -15.31 -13.53 -2.85
C ILE A 146 -14.57 -14.88 -2.99
N SER A 147 -14.92 -15.89 -2.18
CA SER A 147 -14.35 -17.25 -2.24
C SER A 147 -12.83 -17.33 -2.07
N ILE A 148 -12.34 -16.77 -0.95
CA ILE A 148 -10.99 -17.07 -0.47
C ILE A 148 -11.07 -18.07 0.66
#